data_cd6d2dcc46c1a86a5ce715b8e614ee33
#
_entry.id   cd6d2dcc46c1a86a5ce715b8e614ee33
#
_cell.length_a   1.000
_cell.length_b   1.000
_cell.length_c   1.000
_cell.angle_alpha   90.00
_cell.angle_beta   90.00
_cell.angle_gamma   90.00
#
_symmetry.space_group_name_H-M   'P 1'
#
loop_
_entity.id
_entity.type
_entity.pdbx_description
1 polymer ?
#
loop_
_entity_poly.entity_id
_entity_poly.type
_entity_poly.pdbx_seq_one_letter_code
_entity_poly.pdbx_strand_id
1 'polypeptide(L)'
;MTMLVRFFWVTIFIMALQACSGITVSQDYDQAFDFSGLKTFSWKPNENNEYGLIDNDLVDKRIRSAIEVNLLAKAYQQIDSGQPDFFISYHMTVEQKVSTSNVSTGVSIGRSSRGSYGGIGVGIGTGGTVRTYDQGTLLIDVTGSSSGELIWRGISTQIVSEHSNPEKSTENVNATVEKMLQQFPPK
;
A
#
# COMPACT_ATOMS: atom_id res chain seq x y z
N MET A 1 31.81 3.60 32.06
CA MET A 1 31.67 4.20 30.72
C MET A 1 31.27 3.18 29.64
N THR A 2 31.71 1.94 29.72
CA THR A 2 31.42 0.87 28.74
C THR A 2 29.97 0.34 28.77
N MET A 3 29.29 0.40 29.89
CA MET A 3 27.92 -0.11 30.07
C MET A 3 26.88 0.84 29.42
N LEU A 4 27.06 2.13 29.53
CA LEU A 4 26.22 3.18 28.91
C LEU A 4 26.29 3.13 27.37
N VAL A 5 27.48 2.90 26.82
CA VAL A 5 27.69 2.79 25.37
C VAL A 5 27.01 1.53 24.82
N ARG A 6 27.04 0.40 25.54
CA ARG A 6 26.33 -0.83 25.17
C ARG A 6 24.81 -0.66 25.17
N PHE A 7 24.27 0.05 26.16
CA PHE A 7 22.84 0.36 26.22
C PHE A 7 22.41 1.27 25.06
N PHE A 8 23.22 2.25 24.67
CA PHE A 8 22.95 3.14 23.56
C PHE A 8 22.90 2.40 22.21
N TRP A 9 23.81 1.46 21.98
CA TRP A 9 23.81 0.64 20.75
C TRP A 9 22.62 -0.33 20.68
N VAL A 10 22.17 -0.88 21.81
CA VAL A 10 20.99 -1.75 21.87
C VAL A 10 19.71 -0.96 21.56
N THR A 11 19.62 0.28 22.08
CA THR A 11 18.45 1.13 21.82
C THR A 11 18.34 1.55 20.34
N ILE A 12 19.48 1.85 19.70
CA ILE A 12 19.52 2.15 18.24
C ILE A 12 19.15 0.92 17.42
N PHE A 13 19.57 -0.26 17.81
CA PHE A 13 19.25 -1.50 17.11
C PHE A 13 17.76 -1.87 17.20
N ILE A 14 17.10 -1.58 18.32
CA ILE A 14 15.66 -1.82 18.50
C ILE A 14 14.82 -0.84 17.66
N MET A 15 15.27 0.40 17.43
CA MET A 15 14.60 1.36 16.55
C MET A 15 14.65 0.98 15.06
N ALA A 16 15.63 0.18 14.64
CA ALA A 16 15.77 -0.25 13.24
C ALA A 16 14.80 -1.37 12.82
N LEU A 17 14.07 -1.99 13.74
CA LEU A 17 13.17 -3.13 13.50
C LEU A 17 11.72 -2.73 13.13
N GLN A 18 11.40 -1.44 13.04
CA GLN A 18 10.03 -0.96 12.77
C GLN A 18 9.64 -0.93 11.27
N ALA A 19 10.47 -1.42 10.36
CA ALA A 19 10.34 -1.19 8.92
C ALA A 19 9.65 -2.30 8.11
N CYS A 20 8.74 -3.09 8.70
CA CYS A 20 7.93 -4.05 7.93
C CYS A 20 6.45 -3.68 7.92
N SER A 21 6.08 -2.58 7.24
CA SER A 21 4.70 -2.44 6.78
C SER A 21 4.55 -3.31 5.53
N GLY A 22 3.61 -4.26 5.51
CA GLY A 22 3.31 -5.10 4.34
C GLY A 22 2.70 -4.34 3.15
N ILE A 23 2.93 -3.02 3.07
CA ILE A 23 2.47 -2.13 1.99
C ILE A 23 3.52 -2.19 0.88
N THR A 24 3.12 -2.70 -0.28
CA THR A 24 3.94 -2.68 -1.49
C THR A 24 3.57 -1.45 -2.32
N VAL A 25 4.56 -0.65 -2.72
CA VAL A 25 4.37 0.52 -3.57
C VAL A 25 5.29 0.46 -4.78
N SER A 26 4.79 0.94 -5.91
CA SER A 26 5.54 1.15 -7.14
C SER A 26 5.12 2.46 -7.78
N GLN A 27 5.93 2.96 -8.71
CA GLN A 27 5.62 4.15 -9.49
C GLN A 27 5.93 3.93 -10.96
N ASP A 28 5.24 4.71 -11.79
CA ASP A 28 5.54 4.89 -13.20
C ASP A 28 5.44 6.37 -13.54
N TYR A 29 6.27 6.88 -14.45
CA TYR A 29 6.27 8.30 -14.78
C TYR A 29 6.88 8.57 -16.16
N ASP A 30 6.51 9.69 -16.75
CA ASP A 30 7.10 10.18 -17.98
C ASP A 30 8.53 10.71 -17.71
N GLN A 31 9.52 9.99 -18.22
CA GLN A 31 10.94 10.32 -18.05
C GLN A 31 11.36 11.60 -18.81
N ALA A 32 10.56 12.05 -19.78
CA ALA A 32 10.83 13.27 -20.54
C ALA A 32 10.24 14.52 -19.87
N PHE A 33 9.38 14.36 -18.86
CA PHE A 33 8.71 15.46 -18.19
C PHE A 33 9.60 16.11 -17.12
N ASP A 34 9.66 17.45 -17.12
CA ASP A 34 10.36 18.22 -16.10
C ASP A 34 9.46 18.50 -14.90
N PHE A 35 9.67 17.77 -13.81
CA PHE A 35 8.91 17.93 -12.56
C PHE A 35 9.35 19.12 -11.71
N SER A 36 10.47 19.80 -12.03
CA SER A 36 11.04 20.88 -11.21
C SER A 36 10.18 22.15 -11.17
N GLY A 37 9.36 22.35 -12.19
CA GLY A 37 8.46 23.50 -12.32
C GLY A 37 7.16 23.40 -11.53
N LEU A 38 6.82 22.20 -11.02
CA LEU A 38 5.55 21.96 -10.34
C LEU A 38 5.51 22.62 -8.96
N LYS A 39 4.47 23.43 -8.68
CA LYS A 39 4.27 24.15 -7.41
C LYS A 39 2.83 24.10 -6.93
N THR A 40 1.87 24.08 -7.85
CA THR A 40 0.44 24.20 -7.55
C THR A 40 -0.32 22.98 -8.05
N PHE A 41 -1.29 22.53 -7.27
CA PHE A 41 -2.17 21.44 -7.67
C PHE A 41 -3.64 21.74 -7.43
N SER A 42 -4.49 21.03 -8.12
CA SER A 42 -5.92 20.96 -7.88
C SER A 42 -6.41 19.52 -8.06
N TRP A 43 -7.55 19.20 -7.48
CA TRP A 43 -8.21 17.95 -7.78
C TRP A 43 -8.69 17.94 -9.23
N LYS A 44 -8.49 16.82 -9.93
CA LYS A 44 -9.01 16.68 -11.29
C LYS A 44 -10.53 16.76 -11.24
N PRO A 45 -11.17 17.62 -12.07
CA PRO A 45 -12.62 17.67 -12.13
C PRO A 45 -13.19 16.29 -12.48
N ASN A 46 -14.19 15.87 -11.73
CA ASN A 46 -14.83 14.58 -11.92
C ASN A 46 -15.98 14.72 -12.92
N GLU A 47 -15.71 14.48 -14.20
CA GLU A 47 -16.74 14.61 -15.26
C GLU A 47 -17.74 13.42 -15.27
N ASN A 48 -17.35 12.25 -14.70
CA ASN A 48 -18.12 11.02 -14.88
C ASN A 48 -18.38 10.23 -13.58
N ASN A 49 -18.13 10.78 -12.39
CA ASN A 49 -18.18 10.03 -11.11
C ASN A 49 -17.30 8.75 -11.06
N GLU A 50 -16.32 8.64 -11.95
CA GLU A 50 -15.48 7.44 -12.07
C GLU A 50 -14.34 7.38 -11.02
N TYR A 51 -14.08 8.49 -10.32
CA TYR A 51 -13.04 8.57 -9.32
C TYR A 51 -13.61 8.20 -7.94
N GLY A 52 -13.26 7.00 -7.50
CA GLY A 52 -13.70 6.46 -6.23
C GLY A 52 -14.81 5.43 -6.40
N LEU A 53 -14.47 4.27 -6.94
CA LEU A 53 -15.35 3.08 -7.01
C LEU A 53 -15.64 2.48 -5.62
N ILE A 54 -15.33 3.20 -4.54
CA ILE A 54 -15.77 2.82 -3.21
C ILE A 54 -16.96 3.72 -2.86
N ASP A 55 -18.11 3.12 -2.80
CA ASP A 55 -19.35 3.68 -2.21
C ASP A 55 -19.16 3.88 -0.68
N ASN A 56 -18.08 4.57 -0.30
CA ASN A 56 -17.69 4.83 1.07
C ASN A 56 -17.02 6.20 1.24
N ASP A 57 -17.86 7.20 1.50
CA ASP A 57 -17.45 8.59 1.73
C ASP A 57 -16.38 8.76 2.81
N LEU A 58 -16.32 7.86 3.81
CA LEU A 58 -15.32 7.96 4.86
C LEU A 58 -13.92 7.57 4.37
N VAL A 59 -13.84 6.60 3.49
CA VAL A 59 -12.57 6.21 2.86
C VAL A 59 -12.12 7.28 1.88
N ASP A 60 -13.04 7.83 1.06
CA ASP A 60 -12.75 8.96 0.17
C ASP A 60 -12.14 10.13 0.95
N LYS A 61 -12.79 10.58 2.01
CA LYS A 61 -12.30 11.68 2.85
C LYS A 61 -10.91 11.41 3.43
N ARG A 62 -10.64 10.18 3.88
CA ARG A 62 -9.32 9.82 4.43
C ARG A 62 -8.23 9.87 3.36
N ILE A 63 -8.50 9.31 2.18
CA ILE A 63 -7.53 9.29 1.08
C ILE A 63 -7.24 10.72 0.62
N ARG A 64 -8.26 11.54 0.39
CA ARG A 64 -8.08 12.95 0.00
C ARG A 64 -7.28 13.72 1.03
N SER A 65 -7.66 13.65 2.29
CA SER A 65 -6.94 14.31 3.38
C SER A 65 -5.49 13.87 3.47
N ALA A 66 -5.21 12.57 3.33
CA ALA A 66 -3.85 12.06 3.36
C ALA A 66 -3.01 12.58 2.17
N ILE A 67 -3.59 12.63 0.96
CA ILE A 67 -2.91 13.16 -0.23
C ILE A 67 -2.60 14.66 -0.05
N GLU A 68 -3.58 15.45 0.37
CA GLU A 68 -3.43 16.90 0.59
C GLU A 68 -2.33 17.19 1.62
N VAL A 69 -2.38 16.54 2.78
CA VAL A 69 -1.37 16.71 3.85
C VAL A 69 0.04 16.40 3.32
N ASN A 70 0.20 15.32 2.56
CA ASN A 70 1.52 14.94 2.04
C ASN A 70 2.03 15.90 0.96
N LEU A 71 1.16 16.39 0.06
CA LEU A 71 1.55 17.38 -0.96
C LEU A 71 1.90 18.73 -0.33
N LEU A 72 1.09 19.20 0.63
CA LEU A 72 1.37 20.43 1.38
C LEU A 72 2.69 20.34 2.16
N ALA A 73 2.99 19.20 2.79
CA ALA A 73 4.26 18.96 3.47
C ALA A 73 5.48 19.02 2.53
N LYS A 74 5.27 18.78 1.22
CA LYS A 74 6.28 18.92 0.17
C LYS A 74 6.32 20.32 -0.47
N ALA A 75 5.63 21.29 0.14
CA ALA A 75 5.52 22.68 -0.32
C ALA A 75 4.74 22.88 -1.62
N TYR A 76 3.95 21.91 -2.07
CA TYR A 76 2.95 22.14 -3.10
C TYR A 76 1.77 22.93 -2.51
N GLN A 77 1.14 23.78 -3.31
CA GLN A 77 0.01 24.60 -2.89
C GLN A 77 -1.26 24.15 -3.62
N GLN A 78 -2.31 23.89 -2.86
CA GLN A 78 -3.62 23.61 -3.45
C GLN A 78 -4.25 24.93 -3.89
N ILE A 79 -4.82 24.95 -5.11
CA ILE A 79 -5.58 26.09 -5.62
C ILE A 79 -6.96 25.61 -6.07
N ASP A 80 -7.99 26.42 -5.73
CA ASP A 80 -9.39 26.13 -6.07
C ASP A 80 -9.85 26.88 -7.33
N SER A 81 -9.05 27.85 -7.79
CA SER A 81 -9.35 28.66 -8.96
C SER A 81 -8.08 28.96 -9.75
N GLY A 82 -8.23 29.10 -11.06
CA GLY A 82 -7.11 29.28 -11.98
C GLY A 82 -6.63 27.95 -12.56
N GLN A 83 -5.47 27.99 -13.21
CA GLN A 83 -4.84 26.83 -13.80
C GLN A 83 -3.73 26.34 -12.88
N PRO A 84 -3.84 25.14 -12.27
CA PRO A 84 -2.77 24.54 -11.49
C PRO A 84 -1.64 24.07 -12.42
N ASP A 85 -0.48 23.73 -11.86
CA ASP A 85 0.59 23.09 -12.63
C ASP A 85 0.23 21.63 -12.94
N PHE A 86 -0.48 20.98 -12.01
CA PHE A 86 -0.96 19.60 -12.21
C PHE A 86 -2.30 19.33 -11.52
N PHE A 87 -3.00 18.34 -12.03
CA PHE A 87 -4.16 17.76 -11.39
C PHE A 87 -3.78 16.47 -10.69
N ILE A 88 -4.42 16.23 -9.53
CA ILE A 88 -4.33 14.97 -8.78
C ILE A 88 -5.66 14.24 -8.84
N SER A 89 -5.59 12.93 -9.00
CA SER A 89 -6.74 12.03 -8.89
C SER A 89 -6.31 10.71 -8.26
N TYR A 90 -7.26 9.92 -7.78
CA TYR A 90 -6.98 8.59 -7.27
C TYR A 90 -8.08 7.61 -7.66
N HIS A 91 -7.71 6.33 -7.72
CA HIS A 91 -8.63 5.21 -7.89
C HIS A 91 -8.34 4.15 -6.82
N MET A 92 -9.37 3.57 -6.25
CA MET A 92 -9.22 2.46 -5.34
C MET A 92 -10.14 1.32 -5.75
N THR A 93 -9.59 0.11 -5.80
CA THR A 93 -10.34 -1.13 -6.04
C THR A 93 -10.07 -2.11 -4.91
N VAL A 94 -11.07 -2.93 -4.57
CA VAL A 94 -10.92 -4.06 -3.65
C VAL A 94 -11.34 -5.31 -4.39
N GLU A 95 -10.41 -6.27 -4.47
CA GLU A 95 -10.64 -7.55 -5.12
C GLU A 95 -10.43 -8.70 -4.14
N GLN A 96 -11.32 -9.68 -4.17
CA GLN A 96 -11.13 -10.90 -3.42
C GLN A 96 -10.13 -11.80 -4.14
N LYS A 97 -9.04 -12.13 -3.47
CA LYS A 97 -8.00 -13.04 -3.97
C LYS A 97 -8.06 -14.38 -3.23
N VAL A 98 -7.77 -15.43 -3.96
CA VAL A 98 -7.70 -16.79 -3.44
C VAL A 98 -6.24 -17.22 -3.44
N SER A 99 -5.72 -17.56 -2.27
CA SER A 99 -4.38 -18.15 -2.13
C SER A 99 -4.52 -19.64 -1.85
N THR A 100 -3.89 -20.46 -2.68
CA THR A 100 -3.81 -21.90 -2.52
C THR A 100 -2.38 -22.27 -2.14
N SER A 101 -2.14 -22.68 -0.90
CA SER A 101 -0.84 -23.22 -0.51
C SER A 101 -0.82 -24.72 -0.74
N ASN A 102 -0.02 -25.18 -1.70
CA ASN A 102 0.14 -26.60 -2.03
C ASN A 102 1.20 -27.30 -1.17
N VAL A 103 1.70 -26.68 -0.11
CA VAL A 103 2.72 -27.26 0.77
C VAL A 103 2.12 -27.49 2.15
N SER A 104 1.67 -28.72 2.38
CA SER A 104 1.36 -29.22 3.71
C SER A 104 2.48 -30.22 4.10
N THR A 105 3.39 -29.77 4.96
CA THR A 105 4.34 -30.69 5.61
C THR A 105 3.65 -31.30 6.83
N GLY A 106 2.93 -32.38 6.61
CA GLY A 106 2.25 -33.11 7.68
C GLY A 106 3.10 -34.31 8.08
N VAL A 107 3.54 -34.34 9.33
CA VAL A 107 4.06 -35.58 9.94
C VAL A 107 2.86 -36.34 10.48
N SER A 108 2.39 -37.38 9.79
CA SER A 108 1.35 -38.25 10.27
C SER A 108 1.97 -39.49 10.90
N ILE A 109 1.78 -39.65 12.21
CA ILE A 109 2.09 -40.90 12.93
C ILE A 109 0.86 -41.79 12.85
N GLY A 110 0.84 -42.71 11.89
CA GLY A 110 -0.19 -43.70 11.75
C GLY A 110 0.08 -44.90 12.72
N ARG A 111 -0.83 -45.15 13.67
CA ARG A 111 -0.83 -46.33 14.52
C ARG A 111 -1.70 -47.40 13.86
N SER A 112 -1.09 -48.39 13.26
CA SER A 112 -1.81 -49.59 12.78
C SER A 112 -1.78 -50.67 13.84
N SER A 113 -2.93 -51.31 14.11
CA SER A 113 -3.11 -52.32 15.17
C SER A 113 -2.58 -53.70 14.80
N ARG A 114 -1.79 -53.85 13.77
CA ARG A 114 -1.19 -55.11 13.34
C ARG A 114 0.21 -54.88 12.85
N GLY A 115 1.19 -55.04 13.78
CA GLY A 115 2.60 -55.12 13.44
C GLY A 115 3.32 -53.78 13.36
N SER A 116 4.29 -53.60 14.27
CA SER A 116 5.19 -52.44 14.32
C SER A 116 6.18 -52.50 13.14
N TYR A 117 5.99 -51.60 12.17
CA TYR A 117 7.04 -51.20 11.25
C TYR A 117 7.13 -49.69 11.32
N GLY A 118 8.20 -49.19 11.94
CA GLY A 118 8.54 -47.77 11.96
C GLY A 118 9.04 -47.37 10.59
N GLY A 119 8.17 -46.78 9.77
CA GLY A 119 8.50 -46.12 8.53
C GLY A 119 8.24 -44.62 8.69
N ILE A 120 9.26 -43.80 8.59
CA ILE A 120 9.10 -42.37 8.40
C ILE A 120 8.64 -42.19 6.94
N GLY A 121 7.33 -42.20 6.74
CA GLY A 121 6.73 -41.87 5.45
C GLY A 121 6.55 -40.35 5.35
N VAL A 122 7.30 -39.68 4.50
CA VAL A 122 6.98 -38.30 4.09
C VAL A 122 5.79 -38.42 3.14
N GLY A 123 4.59 -38.33 3.68
CA GLY A 123 3.37 -38.25 2.88
C GLY A 123 3.19 -36.83 2.38
N ILE A 124 3.31 -36.61 1.09
CA ILE A 124 2.85 -35.37 0.45
C ILE A 124 1.32 -35.44 0.41
N GLY A 125 0.67 -34.91 1.44
CA GLY A 125 -0.79 -34.74 1.45
C GLY A 125 -1.19 -33.60 0.56
N THR A 126 -1.94 -33.87 -0.50
CA THR A 126 -2.57 -32.86 -1.37
C THR A 126 -3.81 -32.24 -0.71
N GLY A 127 -3.65 -31.70 0.48
CA GLY A 127 -4.65 -30.90 1.19
C GLY A 127 -4.25 -29.43 1.14
N GLY A 128 -4.42 -28.78 0.01
CA GLY A 128 -4.18 -27.35 -0.11
C GLY A 128 -5.17 -26.57 0.77
N THR A 129 -4.65 -25.75 1.70
CA THR A 129 -5.50 -24.80 2.43
C THR A 129 -5.79 -23.64 1.49
N VAL A 130 -7.05 -23.51 1.08
CA VAL A 130 -7.55 -22.37 0.31
C VAL A 130 -7.84 -21.25 1.31
N ARG A 131 -7.16 -20.10 1.17
CA ARG A 131 -7.44 -18.91 1.95
C ARG A 131 -7.90 -17.80 1.00
N THR A 132 -9.01 -17.19 1.34
CA THR A 132 -9.52 -16.02 0.65
C THR A 132 -9.12 -14.78 1.45
N TYR A 133 -8.69 -13.74 0.77
CA TYR A 133 -8.37 -12.44 1.37
C TYR A 133 -8.71 -11.33 0.41
N ASP A 134 -9.09 -10.17 0.95
CA ASP A 134 -9.36 -8.99 0.16
C ASP A 134 -8.07 -8.22 -0.08
N GLN A 135 -7.83 -7.89 -1.32
CA GLN A 135 -6.69 -7.09 -1.76
C GLN A 135 -7.17 -5.74 -2.25
N GLY A 136 -6.75 -4.67 -1.57
CA GLY A 136 -6.96 -3.30 -2.00
C GLY A 136 -5.83 -2.83 -2.90
N THR A 137 -6.17 -2.17 -4.00
CA THR A 137 -5.23 -1.46 -4.86
C THR A 137 -5.60 0.01 -4.88
N LEU A 138 -4.66 0.88 -4.50
CA LEU A 138 -4.78 2.33 -4.58
C LEU A 138 -3.86 2.84 -5.68
N LEU A 139 -4.42 3.60 -6.62
CA LEU A 139 -3.71 4.35 -7.65
C LEU A 139 -3.79 5.83 -7.31
N ILE A 140 -2.68 6.56 -7.41
CA ILE A 140 -2.66 8.03 -7.35
C ILE A 140 -2.05 8.52 -8.65
N ASP A 141 -2.78 9.36 -9.38
CA ASP A 141 -2.40 9.88 -10.67
C ASP A 141 -2.12 11.37 -10.59
N VAL A 142 -1.04 11.79 -11.22
CA VAL A 142 -0.69 13.20 -11.46
C VAL A 142 -0.75 13.46 -12.95
N THR A 143 -1.60 14.40 -13.35
CA THR A 143 -1.83 14.78 -14.74
C THR A 143 -1.34 16.21 -14.94
N GLY A 144 -0.51 16.47 -15.93
CA GLY A 144 -0.06 17.82 -16.28
C GLY A 144 -1.24 18.68 -16.70
N SER A 145 -1.38 19.86 -16.12
CA SER A 145 -2.54 20.73 -16.38
C SER A 145 -2.56 21.27 -17.82
N SER A 146 -1.40 21.55 -18.38
CA SER A 146 -1.28 22.10 -19.74
C SER A 146 -1.40 21.05 -20.83
N SER A 147 -0.85 19.85 -20.61
CA SER A 147 -0.87 18.76 -21.59
C SER A 147 -2.12 17.88 -21.48
N GLY A 148 -2.71 17.79 -20.28
CA GLY A 148 -3.77 16.83 -19.99
C GLY A 148 -3.28 15.37 -19.89
N GLU A 149 -1.96 15.15 -19.98
CA GLU A 149 -1.36 13.82 -20.00
C GLU A 149 -1.00 13.37 -18.59
N LEU A 150 -1.04 12.05 -18.38
CA LEU A 150 -0.56 11.43 -17.16
C LEU A 150 0.97 11.54 -17.11
N ILE A 151 1.50 12.24 -16.11
CA ILE A 151 2.95 12.45 -15.94
C ILE A 151 3.55 11.59 -14.85
N TRP A 152 2.74 11.15 -13.86
CA TRP A 152 3.18 10.25 -12.81
C TRP A 152 2.02 9.43 -12.27
N ARG A 153 2.28 8.19 -11.91
CA ARG A 153 1.35 7.27 -11.26
C ARG A 153 2.04 6.53 -10.13
N GLY A 154 1.46 6.60 -8.95
CA GLY A 154 1.78 5.73 -7.83
C GLY A 154 0.79 4.58 -7.74
N ILE A 155 1.27 3.39 -7.38
CA ILE A 155 0.46 2.19 -7.20
C ILE A 155 0.79 1.58 -5.85
N SER A 156 -0.22 1.30 -5.04
CA SER A 156 -0.07 0.55 -3.80
C SER A 156 -0.99 -0.64 -3.80
N THR A 157 -0.49 -1.77 -3.30
CA THR A 157 -1.26 -2.99 -3.12
C THR A 157 -1.07 -3.49 -1.71
N GLN A 158 -2.17 -3.78 -1.01
CA GLN A 158 -2.15 -4.28 0.37
C GLN A 158 -3.33 -5.21 0.65
N ILE A 159 -3.17 -6.08 1.64
CA ILE A 159 -4.27 -6.90 2.15
C ILE A 159 -5.19 -5.99 2.98
N VAL A 160 -6.48 -6.00 2.66
CA VAL A 160 -7.51 -5.25 3.40
C VAL A 160 -8.05 -6.14 4.51
N SER A 161 -8.10 -5.63 5.73
CA SER A 161 -8.71 -6.31 6.87
C SER A 161 -10.16 -5.86 7.01
N GLU A 162 -11.11 -6.78 6.88
CA GLU A 162 -12.55 -6.51 7.05
C GLU A 162 -12.92 -5.94 8.43
N HIS A 163 -12.08 -6.18 9.44
CA HIS A 163 -12.34 -5.83 10.84
C HIS A 163 -11.46 -4.70 11.37
N SER A 164 -11.01 -3.78 10.51
CA SER A 164 -10.25 -2.62 10.98
C SER A 164 -11.19 -1.59 11.60
N ASN A 165 -10.84 -1.09 12.80
CA ASN A 165 -11.52 0.05 13.40
C ASN A 165 -11.19 1.35 12.64
N PRO A 166 -11.95 2.46 12.84
CA PRO A 166 -11.74 3.72 12.14
C PRO A 166 -10.33 4.30 12.27
N GLU A 167 -9.72 4.16 13.45
CA GLU A 167 -8.37 4.66 13.74
C GLU A 167 -7.33 3.88 12.92
N LYS A 168 -7.43 2.55 12.91
CA LYS A 168 -6.53 1.69 12.14
C LYS A 168 -6.69 1.89 10.65
N SER A 169 -7.92 2.08 10.18
CA SER A 169 -8.20 2.41 8.78
C SER A 169 -7.52 3.72 8.37
N THR A 170 -7.60 4.75 9.21
CA THR A 170 -6.97 6.05 8.98
C THR A 170 -5.44 5.93 8.99
N GLU A 171 -4.87 5.21 9.95
CA GLU A 171 -3.43 4.95 10.02
C GLU A 171 -2.92 4.24 8.76
N ASN A 172 -3.62 3.19 8.32
CA ASN A 172 -3.26 2.42 7.13
C ASN A 172 -3.31 3.28 5.86
N VAL A 173 -4.36 4.10 5.69
CA VAL A 173 -4.48 5.01 4.54
C VAL A 173 -3.34 6.03 4.56
N ASN A 174 -3.08 6.67 5.71
CA ASN A 174 -2.00 7.66 5.84
C ASN A 174 -0.65 7.06 5.50
N ALA A 175 -0.31 5.89 6.07
CA ALA A 175 0.95 5.21 5.81
C ALA A 175 1.10 4.80 4.33
N THR A 176 0.00 4.38 3.69
CA THR A 176 -0.01 4.00 2.28
C THR A 176 0.25 5.20 1.39
N VAL A 177 -0.52 6.28 1.58
CA VAL A 177 -0.40 7.51 0.77
C VAL A 177 0.96 8.16 0.98
N GLU A 178 1.45 8.25 2.21
CA GLU A 178 2.79 8.75 2.52
C GLU A 178 3.86 7.98 1.75
N LYS A 179 3.83 6.64 1.81
CA LYS A 179 4.81 5.79 1.15
C LYS A 179 4.75 5.92 -0.38
N MET A 180 3.56 6.08 -0.96
CA MET A 180 3.39 6.35 -2.39
C MET A 180 3.97 7.70 -2.77
N LEU A 181 3.56 8.76 -2.07
CA LEU A 181 3.98 10.13 -2.39
C LEU A 181 5.43 10.43 -2.01
N GLN A 182 6.10 9.61 -1.20
CA GLN A 182 7.57 9.68 -1.02
C GLN A 182 8.32 9.51 -2.35
N GLN A 183 7.71 8.84 -3.34
CA GLN A 183 8.26 8.63 -4.68
C GLN A 183 7.95 9.79 -5.65
N PHE A 184 7.09 10.74 -5.28
CA PHE A 184 6.75 11.93 -6.07
C PHE A 184 7.39 13.20 -5.48
N PRO A 185 8.03 14.07 -6.31
CA PRO A 185 8.35 13.84 -7.70
C PRO A 185 9.47 12.78 -7.84
N PRO A 186 9.56 12.10 -9.00
CA PRO A 186 10.66 11.18 -9.26
C PRO A 186 12.00 11.92 -9.27
N LYS A 187 13.08 11.19 -8.93
CA LYS A 187 14.44 11.75 -8.85
C LYS A 187 15.16 11.60 -10.17
#